data_ae760ae33451606e22be25a0b03685f3
#
_entry.id   ae760ae33451606e22be25a0b03685f3
#
_cell.length_a   1.000
_cell.length_b   1.000
_cell.length_c   1.000
_cell.angle_alpha   90.00
_cell.angle_beta   90.00
_cell.angle_gamma   90.00
#
_symmetry.space_group_name_H-M   'P 1'
#
loop_
_entity.id
_entity.type
_entity.pdbx_description
1 polymer ?
#
loop_
_entity_poly.entity_id
_entity_poly.type
_entity_poly.pdbx_seq_one_letter_code
_entity_poly.pdbx_strand_id
1 'polypeptide(L)'
;MLTALIDPYQLQIACFILINILLALSVYIPLSSGQLSLGSAGFMGIGAYTSTLLTIHYDLPIFLGVIAGAAVAGMVGIIIGVPSLRLSGVFLAIATLGFGEVMRVIFINMESVTQGAVGISGVPQIGRSILEFMKGIGFDPMVLGLRNNQFAYLAVFLVLLVITILVVWFVHRQKTSRVGRAFASIQMDERAAEAMGINLTYFKVLSFAQGAVLAGFAGALFAHVMGYISPSDFAYHRAVEILIFTVFGGSEVILGSIFGAIFLTWLPEILRFISEYRYIIYGILLIIIMAVRPQGIIDAHLIKKFKRKRTVKGDVVHGSRNKEHF
;
A
#
# COMPACT_ATOMS: atom_id res chain seq x y z
N MET A 1 -3.33 -33.99 -0.05
CA MET A 1 -3.52 -33.26 1.23
C MET A 1 -3.11 -31.78 1.12
N LEU A 2 -2.03 -31.41 0.44
CA LEU A 2 -1.63 -30.03 0.17
C LEU A 2 -2.63 -29.25 -0.72
N THR A 3 -3.29 -29.91 -1.66
CA THR A 3 -4.25 -29.31 -2.59
C THR A 3 -5.54 -28.80 -1.93
N ALA A 4 -5.91 -29.32 -0.75
CA ALA A 4 -7.09 -28.87 0.00
C ALA A 4 -6.81 -27.64 0.88
N LEU A 5 -5.53 -27.32 1.15
CA LEU A 5 -5.09 -26.18 1.95
C LEU A 5 -4.84 -24.90 1.11
N ILE A 6 -4.73 -25.04 -0.22
CA ILE A 6 -4.41 -23.93 -1.13
C ILE A 6 -5.65 -23.63 -1.98
N ASP A 7 -6.63 -22.93 -1.37
CA ASP A 7 -7.77 -22.41 -2.09
C ASP A 7 -7.34 -21.19 -2.92
N PRO A 8 -7.51 -21.19 -4.27
CA PRO A 8 -7.20 -20.06 -5.14
C PRO A 8 -7.85 -18.74 -4.68
N TYR A 9 -9.03 -18.82 -4.10
CA TYR A 9 -9.76 -17.68 -3.57
C TYR A 9 -9.03 -17.03 -2.38
N GLN A 10 -8.57 -17.84 -1.41
CA GLN A 10 -7.80 -17.34 -0.27
C GLN A 10 -6.46 -16.72 -0.69
N LEU A 11 -5.79 -17.32 -1.68
CA LEU A 11 -4.57 -16.74 -2.25
C LEU A 11 -4.83 -15.41 -2.95
N GLN A 12 -5.95 -15.26 -3.64
CA GLN A 12 -6.33 -14.00 -4.27
C GLN A 12 -6.56 -12.90 -3.21
N ILE A 13 -7.27 -13.21 -2.12
CA ILE A 13 -7.44 -12.28 -0.99
C ILE A 13 -6.08 -11.90 -0.39
N ALA A 14 -5.19 -12.87 -0.21
CA ALA A 14 -3.86 -12.62 0.30
C ALA A 14 -3.05 -11.68 -0.63
N CYS A 15 -3.17 -11.83 -1.96
CA CYS A 15 -2.58 -10.89 -2.92
C CYS A 15 -3.14 -9.47 -2.75
N PHE A 16 -4.47 -9.32 -2.55
CA PHE A 16 -5.07 -8.01 -2.29
C PHE A 16 -4.61 -7.40 -0.98
N ILE A 17 -4.44 -8.20 0.07
CA ILE A 17 -3.87 -7.74 1.34
C ILE A 17 -2.47 -7.15 1.11
N LEU A 18 -1.61 -7.83 0.36
CA LEU A 18 -0.26 -7.35 0.07
C LEU A 18 -0.27 -6.05 -0.73
N ILE A 19 -1.13 -5.92 -1.74
CA ILE A 19 -1.31 -4.67 -2.51
C ILE A 19 -1.83 -3.55 -1.60
N ASN A 20 -2.80 -3.83 -0.73
CA ASN A 20 -3.35 -2.85 0.22
C ASN A 20 -2.32 -2.42 1.27
N ILE A 21 -1.38 -3.27 1.66
CA ILE A 21 -0.23 -2.88 2.48
C ILE A 21 0.64 -1.86 1.75
N LEU A 22 0.94 -2.08 0.47
CA LEU A 22 1.71 -1.11 -0.34
C LEU A 22 0.97 0.23 -0.46
N LEU A 23 -0.34 0.20 -0.67
CA LEU A 23 -1.19 1.40 -0.72
C LEU A 23 -1.25 2.11 0.64
N ALA A 24 -1.38 1.40 1.75
CA ALA A 24 -1.33 1.99 3.08
C ALA A 24 0.03 2.66 3.35
N LEU A 25 1.13 2.05 2.93
CA LEU A 25 2.46 2.65 3.03
C LEU A 25 2.62 3.88 2.13
N SER A 26 1.93 3.95 0.99
CA SER A 26 1.94 5.14 0.12
C SER A 26 1.32 6.36 0.79
N VAL A 27 0.34 6.17 1.67
CA VAL A 27 -0.26 7.24 2.49
C VAL A 27 0.56 7.51 3.76
N TYR A 28 1.15 6.46 4.35
CA TYR A 28 1.98 6.59 5.54
C TYR A 28 3.17 7.54 5.36
N ILE A 29 3.83 7.50 4.18
CA ILE A 29 5.04 8.32 3.95
C ILE A 29 4.72 9.82 3.96
N PRO A 30 3.78 10.37 3.17
CA PRO A 30 3.39 11.77 3.28
C PRO A 30 2.87 12.14 4.68
N LEU A 31 2.11 11.26 5.31
CA LEU A 31 1.57 11.49 6.64
C LEU A 31 2.68 11.60 7.71
N SER A 32 3.80 10.88 7.55
CA SER A 32 4.98 10.98 8.42
C SER A 32 5.70 12.32 8.34
N SER A 33 5.42 13.15 7.33
CA SER A 33 5.88 14.53 7.17
C SER A 33 4.77 15.57 7.44
N GLY A 34 3.66 15.15 8.07
CA GLY A 34 2.53 16.02 8.39
C GLY A 34 1.58 16.31 7.22
N GLN A 35 1.73 15.62 6.08
CA GLN A 35 0.91 15.84 4.88
C GLN A 35 -0.21 14.82 4.79
N LEU A 36 -1.45 15.26 5.02
CA LEU A 36 -2.63 14.42 4.83
C LEU A 36 -3.04 14.44 3.34
N SER A 37 -2.74 13.38 2.61
CA SER A 37 -3.06 13.25 1.18
C SER A 37 -4.10 12.15 0.93
N LEU A 38 -5.10 12.46 0.13
CA LEU A 38 -6.10 11.54 -0.41
C LEU A 38 -5.90 11.29 -1.92
N GLY A 39 -4.74 11.64 -2.47
CA GLY A 39 -4.42 11.45 -3.88
C GLY A 39 -4.00 10.04 -4.28
N SER A 40 -3.87 9.12 -3.32
CA SER A 40 -3.35 7.77 -3.53
C SER A 40 -4.13 6.97 -4.59
N ALA A 41 -5.46 7.12 -4.68
CA ALA A 41 -6.26 6.45 -5.71
C ALA A 41 -5.95 7.00 -7.11
N GLY A 42 -5.77 8.32 -7.26
CA GLY A 42 -5.36 8.93 -8.53
C GLY A 42 -4.00 8.44 -9.01
N PHE A 43 -2.99 8.40 -8.10
CA PHE A 43 -1.67 7.87 -8.42
C PHE A 43 -1.69 6.36 -8.69
N MET A 44 -2.52 5.60 -7.98
CA MET A 44 -2.80 4.19 -8.24
C MET A 44 -3.33 4.01 -9.67
N GLY A 45 -4.30 4.83 -10.10
CA GLY A 45 -4.84 4.83 -11.46
C GLY A 45 -3.78 5.15 -12.51
N ILE A 46 -2.98 6.20 -12.31
CA ILE A 46 -1.88 6.56 -13.23
C ILE A 46 -0.93 5.37 -13.42
N GLY A 47 -0.49 4.73 -12.33
CA GLY A 47 0.40 3.58 -12.40
C GLY A 47 -0.24 2.39 -13.12
N ALA A 48 -1.50 2.07 -12.79
CA ALA A 48 -2.26 0.98 -13.40
C ALA A 48 -2.44 1.16 -14.91
N TYR A 49 -2.95 2.32 -15.35
CA TYR A 49 -3.16 2.60 -16.76
C TYR A 49 -1.85 2.68 -17.54
N THR A 50 -0.83 3.36 -17.01
CA THR A 50 0.48 3.45 -17.68
C THR A 50 1.09 2.07 -17.88
N SER A 51 1.12 1.24 -16.85
CA SER A 51 1.66 -0.11 -16.96
C SER A 51 0.87 -0.97 -17.94
N THR A 52 -0.46 -0.93 -17.86
CA THR A 52 -1.35 -1.70 -18.75
C THR A 52 -1.18 -1.30 -20.21
N LEU A 53 -1.16 0.01 -20.49
CA LEU A 53 -1.01 0.50 -21.86
C LEU A 53 0.34 0.13 -22.47
N LEU A 54 1.42 0.22 -21.69
CA LEU A 54 2.75 -0.16 -22.16
C LEU A 54 2.86 -1.68 -22.43
N THR A 55 2.21 -2.51 -21.61
CA THR A 55 2.25 -3.95 -21.80
C THR A 55 1.33 -4.44 -22.94
N ILE A 56 0.19 -3.78 -23.19
CA ILE A 56 -0.74 -4.18 -24.24
C ILE A 56 -0.33 -3.63 -25.61
N HIS A 57 0.08 -2.33 -25.71
CA HIS A 57 0.33 -1.71 -26.99
C HIS A 57 1.77 -1.87 -27.48
N TYR A 58 2.73 -2.01 -26.57
CA TYR A 58 4.16 -2.10 -26.90
C TYR A 58 4.76 -3.46 -26.56
N ASP A 59 3.96 -4.42 -26.14
CA ASP A 59 4.40 -5.78 -25.73
C ASP A 59 5.59 -5.77 -24.74
N LEU A 60 5.66 -4.70 -23.90
CA LEU A 60 6.74 -4.60 -22.92
C LEU A 60 6.57 -5.64 -21.82
N PRO A 61 7.66 -6.20 -21.30
CA PRO A 61 7.60 -7.09 -20.14
C PRO A 61 6.90 -6.41 -18.95
N ILE A 62 6.06 -7.14 -18.24
CA ILE A 62 5.27 -6.63 -17.08
C ILE A 62 6.16 -5.85 -16.11
N PHE A 63 7.36 -6.35 -15.82
CA PHE A 63 8.31 -5.71 -14.93
C PHE A 63 8.67 -4.26 -15.35
N LEU A 64 8.93 -4.04 -16.64
CA LEU A 64 9.21 -2.70 -17.17
C LEU A 64 7.96 -1.82 -17.14
N GLY A 65 6.79 -2.38 -17.44
CA GLY A 65 5.51 -1.68 -17.34
C GLY A 65 5.24 -1.19 -15.91
N VAL A 66 5.47 -2.03 -14.92
CA VAL A 66 5.29 -1.68 -13.50
C VAL A 66 6.25 -0.58 -13.06
N ILE A 67 7.53 -0.65 -13.44
CA ILE A 67 8.50 0.41 -13.13
C ILE A 67 8.13 1.72 -13.82
N ALA A 68 7.75 1.68 -15.09
CA ALA A 68 7.32 2.86 -15.83
C ALA A 68 6.07 3.50 -15.21
N GLY A 69 5.08 2.69 -14.82
CA GLY A 69 3.87 3.16 -14.12
C GLY A 69 4.19 3.85 -12.80
N ALA A 70 5.10 3.27 -12.01
CA ALA A 70 5.57 3.88 -10.76
C ALA A 70 6.33 5.19 -11.01
N ALA A 71 7.19 5.24 -12.05
CA ALA A 71 7.96 6.43 -12.41
C ALA A 71 7.06 7.57 -12.87
N VAL A 72 6.07 7.30 -13.74
CA VAL A 72 5.09 8.30 -14.21
C VAL A 72 4.26 8.83 -13.05
N ALA A 73 3.75 7.96 -12.18
CA ALA A 73 3.04 8.38 -10.97
C ALA A 73 3.92 9.27 -10.07
N GLY A 74 5.20 8.94 -9.93
CA GLY A 74 6.17 9.77 -9.19
C GLY A 74 6.41 11.14 -9.82
N MET A 75 6.55 11.22 -11.15
CA MET A 75 6.69 12.49 -11.87
C MET A 75 5.46 13.39 -11.67
N VAL A 76 4.26 12.81 -11.83
CA VAL A 76 3.01 13.53 -11.55
C VAL A 76 2.95 13.93 -10.07
N GLY A 77 3.42 13.05 -9.18
CA GLY A 77 3.52 13.34 -7.74
C GLY A 77 4.41 14.55 -7.43
N ILE A 78 5.52 14.73 -8.13
CA ILE A 78 6.36 15.93 -7.99
C ILE A 78 5.61 17.17 -8.50
N ILE A 79 4.98 17.09 -9.67
CA ILE A 79 4.24 18.20 -10.28
C ILE A 79 3.12 18.68 -9.37
N ILE A 80 2.36 17.75 -8.77
CA ILE A 80 1.27 18.08 -7.84
C ILE A 80 1.81 18.44 -6.46
N GLY A 81 2.91 17.82 -6.04
CA GLY A 81 3.56 18.08 -4.75
C GLY A 81 3.99 19.54 -4.56
N VAL A 82 4.49 20.20 -5.61
CA VAL A 82 4.93 21.59 -5.52
C VAL A 82 3.79 22.57 -5.18
N PRO A 83 2.64 22.60 -5.89
CA PRO A 83 1.51 23.44 -5.51
C PRO A 83 0.92 23.07 -4.14
N SER A 84 0.96 21.79 -3.77
CA SER A 84 0.41 21.27 -2.52
C SER A 84 1.11 21.80 -1.27
N LEU A 85 2.34 22.32 -1.41
CA LEU A 85 3.09 22.94 -0.29
C LEU A 85 2.39 24.16 0.32
N ARG A 86 1.51 24.83 -0.45
CA ARG A 86 0.74 25.99 0.02
C ARG A 86 -0.48 25.58 0.85
N LEU A 87 -0.81 24.30 0.84
CA LEU A 87 -1.98 23.75 1.52
C LEU A 87 -1.52 22.93 2.73
N SER A 88 -2.29 22.97 3.80
CA SER A 88 -2.02 22.22 5.03
C SER A 88 -3.28 21.52 5.55
N GLY A 89 -3.09 20.41 6.26
CA GLY A 89 -4.16 19.69 6.92
C GLY A 89 -5.28 19.26 5.96
N VAL A 90 -6.52 19.63 6.29
CA VAL A 90 -7.73 19.22 5.55
C VAL A 90 -7.77 19.81 4.14
N PHE A 91 -7.24 21.03 3.93
CA PHE A 91 -7.22 21.64 2.59
C PHE A 91 -6.36 20.85 1.60
N LEU A 92 -5.24 20.31 2.05
CA LEU A 92 -4.41 19.42 1.24
C LEU A 92 -5.16 18.12 0.90
N ALA A 93 -5.86 17.54 1.88
CA ALA A 93 -6.64 16.33 1.68
C ALA A 93 -7.74 16.53 0.62
N ILE A 94 -8.50 17.65 0.70
CA ILE A 94 -9.55 17.96 -0.28
C ILE A 94 -8.96 18.19 -1.67
N ALA A 95 -7.87 18.96 -1.77
CA ALA A 95 -7.23 19.23 -3.05
C ALA A 95 -6.68 17.95 -3.72
N THR A 96 -6.06 17.05 -2.94
CA THR A 96 -5.54 15.78 -3.45
C THR A 96 -6.64 14.78 -3.78
N LEU A 97 -7.76 14.80 -3.06
CA LEU A 97 -8.96 14.04 -3.43
C LEU A 97 -9.55 14.54 -4.76
N GLY A 98 -9.65 15.88 -4.92
CA GLY A 98 -10.06 16.49 -6.19
C GLY A 98 -9.14 16.10 -7.35
N PHE A 99 -7.82 16.06 -7.12
CA PHE A 99 -6.86 15.53 -8.11
C PHE A 99 -7.18 14.08 -8.49
N GLY A 100 -7.47 13.21 -7.51
CA GLY A 100 -7.84 11.81 -7.79
C GLY A 100 -9.08 11.70 -8.67
N GLU A 101 -10.12 12.51 -8.39
CA GLU A 101 -11.34 12.55 -9.22
C GLU A 101 -11.09 13.13 -10.62
N VAL A 102 -10.25 14.15 -10.75
CA VAL A 102 -9.84 14.68 -12.07
C VAL A 102 -9.17 13.58 -12.89
N MET A 103 -8.25 12.81 -12.29
CA MET A 103 -7.60 11.69 -12.99
C MET A 103 -8.60 10.63 -13.41
N ARG A 104 -9.56 10.27 -12.54
CA ARG A 104 -10.65 9.35 -12.87
C ARG A 104 -11.48 9.84 -14.06
N VAL A 105 -11.85 11.11 -14.06
CA VAL A 105 -12.60 11.72 -15.16
C VAL A 105 -11.79 11.74 -16.46
N ILE A 106 -10.47 12.00 -16.38
CA ILE A 106 -9.57 11.89 -17.54
C ILE A 106 -9.60 10.45 -18.09
N PHE A 107 -9.49 9.43 -17.24
CA PHE A 107 -9.55 8.04 -17.69
C PHE A 107 -10.89 7.68 -18.33
N ILE A 108 -12.01 8.25 -17.88
CA ILE A 108 -13.32 8.03 -18.48
C ILE A 108 -13.41 8.68 -19.86
N ASN A 109 -12.89 9.90 -20.04
CA ASN A 109 -13.05 10.67 -21.27
C ASN A 109 -12.01 10.33 -22.36
N MET A 110 -10.91 9.66 -22.01
CA MET A 110 -9.90 9.21 -22.99
C MET A 110 -10.28 7.86 -23.63
N GLU A 111 -11.50 7.74 -24.17
CA GLU A 111 -12.04 6.46 -24.68
C GLU A 111 -11.12 5.76 -25.68
N SER A 112 -10.44 6.52 -26.55
CA SER A 112 -9.51 5.97 -27.56
C SER A 112 -8.30 5.23 -26.95
N VAL A 113 -7.93 5.54 -25.70
CA VAL A 113 -6.73 4.99 -25.04
C VAL A 113 -7.11 4.08 -23.89
N THR A 114 -8.06 4.49 -23.05
CA THR A 114 -8.44 3.82 -21.81
C THR A 114 -9.69 2.96 -21.94
N GLN A 115 -10.34 2.95 -23.09
CA GLN A 115 -11.66 2.37 -23.33
C GLN A 115 -12.78 2.96 -22.44
N GLY A 116 -12.54 4.15 -21.89
CA GLY A 116 -13.50 4.93 -21.13
C GLY A 116 -14.06 4.22 -19.92
N ALA A 117 -15.36 4.35 -19.69
CA ALA A 117 -16.04 3.76 -18.53
C ALA A 117 -16.04 2.22 -18.52
N VAL A 118 -15.89 1.58 -19.68
CA VAL A 118 -15.85 0.12 -19.82
C VAL A 118 -14.58 -0.45 -19.20
N GLY A 119 -13.47 0.28 -19.28
CA GLY A 119 -12.17 -0.16 -18.79
C GLY A 119 -11.45 -1.12 -19.72
N ILE A 120 -10.21 -1.44 -19.42
CA ILE A 120 -9.32 -2.28 -20.22
C ILE A 120 -9.35 -3.71 -19.70
N SER A 121 -9.74 -4.64 -20.57
CA SER A 121 -9.69 -6.09 -20.33
C SER A 121 -8.50 -6.74 -21.03
N GLY A 122 -8.15 -7.95 -20.61
CA GLY A 122 -7.05 -8.69 -21.24
C GLY A 122 -5.65 -8.21 -20.82
N VAL A 123 -5.54 -7.55 -19.69
CA VAL A 123 -4.23 -7.16 -19.13
C VAL A 123 -3.40 -8.42 -18.84
N PRO A 124 -2.15 -8.49 -19.32
CA PRO A 124 -1.27 -9.63 -19.06
C PRO A 124 -1.12 -9.89 -17.57
N GLN A 125 -1.49 -11.08 -17.13
CA GLN A 125 -1.46 -11.46 -15.71
C GLN A 125 -0.08 -12.00 -15.32
N ILE A 126 0.48 -11.50 -14.21
CA ILE A 126 1.77 -11.97 -13.66
C ILE A 126 1.78 -13.50 -13.49
N GLY A 127 0.69 -14.07 -12.99
CA GLY A 127 0.61 -15.52 -12.76
C GLY A 127 0.69 -16.35 -14.04
N ARG A 128 0.08 -15.90 -15.14
CA ARG A 128 0.16 -16.57 -16.45
C ARG A 128 1.57 -16.45 -17.04
N SER A 129 2.15 -15.26 -16.98
CA SER A 129 3.52 -15.03 -17.50
C SER A 129 4.55 -15.89 -16.77
N ILE A 130 4.44 -16.05 -15.45
CA ILE A 130 5.30 -16.93 -14.66
C ILE A 130 5.07 -18.40 -15.07
N LEU A 131 3.82 -18.81 -15.24
CA LEU A 131 3.47 -20.18 -15.64
C LEU A 131 4.05 -20.51 -17.02
N GLU A 132 3.92 -19.62 -18.00
CA GLU A 132 4.49 -19.78 -19.35
C GLU A 132 6.01 -19.86 -19.32
N PHE A 133 6.66 -19.00 -18.56
CA PHE A 133 8.11 -19.02 -18.36
C PHE A 133 8.60 -20.34 -17.74
N MET A 134 7.91 -20.84 -16.70
CA MET A 134 8.26 -22.11 -16.05
C MET A 134 8.07 -23.30 -16.98
N LYS A 135 6.98 -23.32 -17.77
CA LYS A 135 6.76 -24.34 -18.81
C LYS A 135 7.83 -24.29 -19.90
N GLY A 136 8.30 -23.09 -20.27
CA GLY A 136 9.39 -22.92 -21.22
C GLY A 136 10.74 -23.51 -20.76
N ILE A 137 10.96 -23.60 -19.44
CA ILE A 137 12.15 -24.24 -18.82
C ILE A 137 11.95 -25.77 -18.64
N GLY A 138 10.76 -26.30 -19.00
CA GLY A 138 10.44 -27.73 -18.86
C GLY A 138 9.89 -28.13 -17.48
N PHE A 139 9.53 -27.17 -16.65
CA PHE A 139 8.91 -27.43 -15.34
C PHE A 139 7.39 -27.47 -15.46
N ASP A 140 6.79 -28.65 -15.23
CA ASP A 140 5.34 -28.78 -15.21
C ASP A 140 4.82 -28.71 -13.76
N PRO A 141 3.92 -27.75 -13.43
CA PRO A 141 3.31 -27.64 -12.10
C PRO A 141 2.58 -28.89 -11.62
N MET A 142 2.15 -29.77 -12.54
CA MET A 142 1.52 -31.03 -12.20
C MET A 142 2.44 -31.98 -11.41
N VAL A 143 3.75 -31.84 -11.54
CA VAL A 143 4.74 -32.63 -10.75
C VAL A 143 4.60 -32.31 -9.25
N LEU A 144 4.17 -31.10 -8.90
CA LEU A 144 3.88 -30.69 -7.52
C LEU A 144 2.46 -31.02 -7.06
N GLY A 145 1.65 -31.67 -7.92
CA GLY A 145 0.24 -31.97 -7.64
C GLY A 145 -0.67 -30.73 -7.62
N LEU A 146 -0.21 -29.59 -8.15
CA LEU A 146 -0.95 -28.33 -8.19
C LEU A 146 -1.60 -28.14 -9.57
N ARG A 147 -2.84 -27.64 -9.57
CA ARG A 147 -3.48 -27.19 -10.83
C ARG A 147 -2.81 -25.90 -11.31
N ASN A 148 -2.75 -25.68 -12.62
CA ASN A 148 -2.13 -24.50 -13.23
C ASN A 148 -2.59 -23.16 -12.58
N ASN A 149 -3.88 -23.04 -12.27
CA ASN A 149 -4.40 -21.84 -11.61
C ASN A 149 -3.91 -21.70 -10.17
N GLN A 150 -3.82 -22.78 -9.40
CA GLN A 150 -3.30 -22.75 -8.03
C GLN A 150 -1.83 -22.35 -8.00
N PHE A 151 -1.05 -22.90 -8.91
CA PHE A 151 0.36 -22.54 -9.06
C PHE A 151 0.52 -21.06 -9.45
N ALA A 152 -0.29 -20.56 -10.41
CA ALA A 152 -0.24 -19.18 -10.85
C ALA A 152 -0.52 -18.20 -9.67
N TYR A 153 -1.58 -18.44 -8.89
CA TYR A 153 -1.89 -17.59 -7.72
C TYR A 153 -0.83 -17.70 -6.62
N LEU A 154 -0.28 -18.89 -6.37
CA LEU A 154 0.80 -19.07 -5.41
C LEU A 154 2.06 -18.31 -5.82
N ALA A 155 2.43 -18.40 -7.09
CA ALA A 155 3.59 -17.69 -7.63
C ALA A 155 3.41 -16.17 -7.51
N VAL A 156 2.24 -15.62 -7.85
CA VAL A 156 1.91 -14.20 -7.67
C VAL A 156 2.00 -13.80 -6.21
N PHE A 157 1.43 -14.60 -5.31
CA PHE A 157 1.49 -14.33 -3.87
C PHE A 157 2.93 -14.26 -3.36
N LEU A 158 3.79 -15.21 -3.75
CA LEU A 158 5.20 -15.21 -3.35
C LEU A 158 5.96 -13.99 -3.89
N VAL A 159 5.73 -13.63 -5.15
CA VAL A 159 6.34 -12.43 -5.75
C VAL A 159 5.89 -11.17 -5.01
N LEU A 160 4.58 -11.01 -4.78
CA LEU A 160 4.04 -9.87 -4.05
C LEU A 160 4.53 -9.83 -2.60
N LEU A 161 4.66 -10.98 -1.94
CA LEU A 161 5.20 -11.09 -0.59
C LEU A 161 6.63 -10.57 -0.52
N VAL A 162 7.50 -11.01 -1.43
CA VAL A 162 8.89 -10.53 -1.49
C VAL A 162 8.93 -9.03 -1.75
N ILE A 163 8.17 -8.53 -2.71
CA ILE A 163 8.06 -7.10 -3.01
C ILE A 163 7.60 -6.32 -1.78
N THR A 164 6.55 -6.78 -1.11
CA THR A 164 6.01 -6.09 0.08
C THR A 164 7.03 -6.08 1.22
N ILE A 165 7.74 -7.18 1.46
CA ILE A 165 8.82 -7.23 2.46
C ILE A 165 9.93 -6.23 2.13
N LEU A 166 10.36 -6.15 0.87
CA LEU A 166 11.38 -5.21 0.42
C LEU A 166 10.93 -3.75 0.61
N VAL A 167 9.68 -3.43 0.26
CA VAL A 167 9.12 -2.07 0.45
C VAL A 167 8.99 -1.73 1.93
N VAL A 168 8.49 -2.65 2.76
CA VAL A 168 8.42 -2.45 4.23
C VAL A 168 9.81 -2.23 4.82
N TRP A 169 10.79 -3.02 4.39
CA TRP A 169 12.18 -2.85 4.82
C TRP A 169 12.74 -1.50 4.40
N PHE A 170 12.50 -1.07 3.15
CA PHE A 170 12.90 0.24 2.64
C PHE A 170 12.29 1.38 3.47
N VAL A 171 10.96 1.37 3.70
CA VAL A 171 10.26 2.39 4.49
C VAL A 171 10.76 2.39 5.95
N HIS A 172 11.02 1.22 6.53
CA HIS A 172 11.60 1.11 7.86
C HIS A 172 13.01 1.71 7.93
N ARG A 173 13.85 1.41 6.94
CA ARG A 173 15.20 1.96 6.83
C ARG A 173 15.17 3.48 6.65
N GLN A 174 14.22 3.97 5.84
CA GLN A 174 14.03 5.40 5.63
C GLN A 174 13.63 6.11 6.94
N LYS A 175 12.70 5.55 7.72
CA LYS A 175 12.29 6.13 9.02
C LYS A 175 13.47 6.35 9.98
N THR A 176 14.46 5.47 9.98
CA THR A 176 15.65 5.57 10.82
C THR A 176 16.77 6.43 10.22
N SER A 177 16.64 6.86 8.95
CA SER A 177 17.62 7.64 8.21
C SER A 177 17.55 9.15 8.54
N ARG A 178 18.44 9.94 7.91
CA ARG A 178 18.38 11.43 8.00
C ARG A 178 17.07 11.97 7.42
N VAL A 179 16.57 11.37 6.33
CA VAL A 179 15.31 11.76 5.69
C VAL A 179 14.11 11.54 6.62
N GLY A 180 14.03 10.38 7.27
CA GLY A 180 12.96 10.08 8.21
C GLY A 180 12.95 10.98 9.44
N ARG A 181 14.14 11.38 9.93
CA ARG A 181 14.23 12.38 11.02
C ARG A 181 13.76 13.75 10.58
N ALA A 182 14.09 14.18 9.35
CA ALA A 182 13.57 15.43 8.79
C ALA A 182 12.05 15.40 8.66
N PHE A 183 11.45 14.31 8.18
CA PHE A 183 10.00 14.14 8.11
C PHE A 183 9.36 14.27 9.51
N ALA A 184 9.88 13.55 10.50
CA ALA A 184 9.38 13.63 11.88
C ALA A 184 9.49 15.03 12.49
N SER A 185 10.57 15.77 12.22
CA SER A 185 10.74 17.15 12.68
C SER A 185 9.70 18.09 12.04
N ILE A 186 9.46 17.94 10.73
CA ILE A 186 8.46 18.73 9.99
C ILE A 186 7.04 18.42 10.51
N GLN A 187 6.75 17.14 10.79
CA GLN A 187 5.45 16.71 11.33
C GLN A 187 5.17 17.33 12.72
N MET A 188 6.22 17.49 13.56
CA MET A 188 6.07 18.05 14.89
C MET A 188 5.84 19.57 14.86
N ASP A 189 6.72 20.31 14.20
CA ASP A 189 6.62 21.76 14.04
C ASP A 189 7.43 22.20 12.81
N GLU A 190 6.72 22.70 11.79
CA GLU A 190 7.32 23.15 10.53
C GLU A 190 8.26 24.36 10.75
N ARG A 191 7.86 25.32 11.61
CA ARG A 191 8.63 26.54 11.86
C ARG A 191 9.92 26.22 12.62
N ALA A 192 9.85 25.34 13.61
CA ALA A 192 11.02 24.91 14.35
C ALA A 192 11.98 24.11 13.45
N ALA A 193 11.46 23.25 12.56
CA ALA A 193 12.26 22.48 11.60
C ALA A 193 13.00 23.43 10.62
N GLU A 194 12.32 24.47 10.12
CA GLU A 194 12.92 25.47 9.23
C GLU A 194 14.01 26.27 9.95
N ALA A 195 13.78 26.69 11.18
CA ALA A 195 14.78 27.39 12.00
C ALA A 195 16.03 26.55 12.26
N MET A 196 15.92 25.22 12.27
CA MET A 196 17.03 24.27 12.38
C MET A 196 17.70 23.96 11.02
N GLY A 197 17.33 24.68 9.94
CA GLY A 197 17.94 24.55 8.61
C GLY A 197 17.38 23.40 7.75
N ILE A 198 16.22 22.83 8.12
CA ILE A 198 15.58 21.81 7.30
C ILE A 198 14.82 22.47 6.15
N ASN A 199 15.14 22.11 4.91
CA ASN A 199 14.43 22.61 3.73
C ASN A 199 13.04 21.96 3.61
N LEU A 200 12.00 22.67 4.08
CA LEU A 200 10.62 22.17 4.10
C LEU A 200 10.12 21.77 2.71
N THR A 201 10.38 22.63 1.70
CA THR A 201 9.97 22.39 0.32
C THR A 201 10.49 21.07 -0.21
N TYR A 202 11.79 20.84 -0.09
CA TYR A 202 12.44 19.63 -0.56
C TYR A 202 11.87 18.38 0.11
N PHE A 203 11.80 18.35 1.44
CA PHE A 203 11.37 17.17 2.17
C PHE A 203 9.88 16.89 2.02
N LYS A 204 9.04 17.92 1.95
CA LYS A 204 7.60 17.76 1.70
C LYS A 204 7.32 17.21 0.29
N VAL A 205 7.95 17.78 -0.76
CA VAL A 205 7.81 17.26 -2.13
C VAL A 205 8.36 15.85 -2.23
N LEU A 206 9.49 15.57 -1.59
CA LEU A 206 10.09 14.23 -1.58
C LEU A 206 9.15 13.18 -0.96
N SER A 207 8.55 13.48 0.20
CA SER A 207 7.62 12.56 0.87
C SER A 207 6.37 12.31 0.03
N PHE A 208 5.83 13.36 -0.58
CA PHE A 208 4.65 13.28 -1.44
C PHE A 208 4.94 12.45 -2.71
N ALA A 209 6.07 12.72 -3.38
CA ALA A 209 6.50 11.99 -4.56
C ALA A 209 6.75 10.49 -4.26
N GLN A 210 7.35 10.18 -3.12
CA GLN A 210 7.55 8.78 -2.69
C GLN A 210 6.21 8.08 -2.45
N GLY A 211 5.24 8.76 -1.83
CA GLY A 211 3.88 8.25 -1.71
C GLY A 211 3.24 7.98 -3.07
N ALA A 212 3.39 8.91 -4.02
CA ALA A 212 2.88 8.77 -5.38
C ALA A 212 3.53 7.60 -6.14
N VAL A 213 4.87 7.42 -6.03
CA VAL A 213 5.60 6.27 -6.61
C VAL A 213 5.06 4.96 -6.06
N LEU A 214 4.89 4.84 -4.75
CA LEU A 214 4.37 3.61 -4.14
C LEU A 214 2.92 3.34 -4.51
N ALA A 215 2.08 4.37 -4.59
CA ALA A 215 0.69 4.22 -5.03
C ALA A 215 0.62 3.77 -6.49
N GLY A 216 1.41 4.38 -7.39
CA GLY A 216 1.50 3.98 -8.79
C GLY A 216 2.06 2.58 -8.96
N PHE A 217 3.08 2.22 -8.19
CA PHE A 217 3.64 0.86 -8.17
C PHE A 217 2.60 -0.18 -7.75
N ALA A 218 1.87 0.08 -6.66
CA ALA A 218 0.79 -0.80 -6.20
C ALA A 218 -0.36 -0.89 -7.20
N GLY A 219 -0.69 0.23 -7.89
CA GLY A 219 -1.69 0.27 -8.94
C GLY A 219 -1.31 -0.56 -10.16
N ALA A 220 -0.07 -0.47 -10.60
CA ALA A 220 0.45 -1.29 -11.69
C ALA A 220 0.41 -2.80 -11.33
N LEU A 221 0.81 -3.16 -10.12
CA LEU A 221 0.69 -4.55 -9.63
C LEU A 221 -0.78 -5.00 -9.57
N PHE A 222 -1.68 -4.13 -9.10
CA PHE A 222 -3.12 -4.41 -9.05
C PHE A 222 -3.67 -4.75 -10.44
N ALA A 223 -3.32 -3.97 -11.47
CA ALA A 223 -3.75 -4.21 -12.86
C ALA A 223 -3.34 -5.60 -13.36
N HIS A 224 -2.08 -5.99 -13.13
CA HIS A 224 -1.53 -7.26 -13.58
C HIS A 224 -1.93 -8.48 -12.72
N VAL A 225 -2.46 -8.24 -11.52
CA VAL A 225 -3.07 -9.29 -10.68
C VAL A 225 -4.51 -9.54 -11.08
N MET A 226 -5.28 -8.45 -11.32
CA MET A 226 -6.70 -8.54 -11.71
C MET A 226 -6.89 -8.99 -13.15
N GLY A 227 -6.04 -8.55 -14.08
CA GLY A 227 -6.21 -8.78 -15.52
C GLY A 227 -7.27 -7.88 -16.17
N TYR A 228 -7.81 -6.93 -15.42
CA TYR A 228 -8.82 -5.94 -15.81
C TYR A 228 -8.70 -4.70 -14.94
N ILE A 229 -8.88 -3.52 -15.53
CA ILE A 229 -8.94 -2.24 -14.80
C ILE A 229 -10.06 -1.37 -15.35
N SER A 230 -10.75 -0.66 -14.46
CA SER A 230 -11.74 0.34 -14.83
C SER A 230 -11.53 1.64 -14.05
N PRO A 231 -11.99 2.79 -14.56
CA PRO A 231 -11.86 4.07 -13.84
C PRO A 231 -12.58 4.06 -12.47
N SER A 232 -13.60 3.21 -12.30
CA SER A 232 -14.34 3.06 -11.02
C SER A 232 -13.47 2.49 -9.90
N ASP A 233 -12.42 1.71 -10.21
CA ASP A 233 -11.51 1.13 -9.24
C ASP A 233 -10.63 2.20 -8.55
N PHE A 234 -10.53 3.40 -9.14
CA PHE A 234 -9.72 4.51 -8.69
C PHE A 234 -10.55 5.72 -8.22
N ALA A 235 -11.83 5.51 -7.93
CA ALA A 235 -12.73 6.55 -7.46
C ALA A 235 -12.41 7.00 -6.01
N TYR A 236 -13.02 8.10 -5.57
CA TYR A 236 -12.78 8.71 -4.26
C TYR A 236 -12.93 7.76 -3.07
N HIS A 237 -13.88 6.82 -3.14
CA HIS A 237 -14.08 5.83 -2.07
C HIS A 237 -12.83 4.96 -1.86
N ARG A 238 -12.08 4.67 -2.94
CA ARG A 238 -10.81 3.94 -2.84
C ARG A 238 -9.73 4.76 -2.12
N ALA A 239 -9.66 6.08 -2.37
CA ALA A 239 -8.74 6.96 -1.67
C ALA A 239 -9.02 7.02 -0.16
N VAL A 240 -10.30 7.12 0.20
CA VAL A 240 -10.75 7.12 1.60
C VAL A 240 -10.43 5.78 2.26
N GLU A 241 -10.71 4.65 1.59
CA GLU A 241 -10.40 3.31 2.09
C GLU A 241 -8.90 3.14 2.41
N ILE A 242 -8.01 3.56 1.50
CA ILE A 242 -6.56 3.49 1.70
C ILE A 242 -6.11 4.36 2.89
N LEU A 243 -6.70 5.56 3.04
CA LEU A 243 -6.44 6.40 4.21
C LEU A 243 -6.86 5.71 5.50
N ILE A 244 -8.06 5.10 5.50
CA ILE A 244 -8.58 4.37 6.66
C ILE A 244 -7.63 3.24 7.07
N PHE A 245 -7.05 2.49 6.14
CA PHE A 245 -6.06 1.45 6.46
C PHE A 245 -4.91 2.01 7.31
N THR A 246 -4.42 3.20 6.97
CA THR A 246 -3.29 3.82 7.64
C THR A 246 -3.67 4.43 8.99
N VAL A 247 -4.77 5.16 9.05
CA VAL A 247 -5.22 5.85 10.27
C VAL A 247 -5.75 4.85 11.31
N PHE A 248 -6.59 3.91 10.89
CA PHE A 248 -7.12 2.86 11.75
C PHE A 248 -6.02 1.99 12.37
N GLY A 249 -5.05 1.61 11.58
CA GLY A 249 -3.94 0.79 12.07
C GLY A 249 -3.01 1.54 13.02
N GLY A 250 -2.87 2.85 12.83
CA GLY A 250 -1.99 3.74 13.60
C GLY A 250 -0.97 4.45 12.70
N SER A 251 -1.20 5.73 12.48
CA SER A 251 -0.45 6.58 11.56
C SER A 251 0.99 6.89 11.99
N GLU A 252 1.34 6.67 13.27
CA GLU A 252 2.69 6.93 13.80
C GLU A 252 3.67 5.78 13.55
N VAL A 253 3.15 4.58 13.28
CA VAL A 253 3.96 3.35 13.23
C VAL A 253 3.70 2.57 11.94
N ILE A 254 4.78 2.18 11.25
CA ILE A 254 4.71 1.37 10.02
C ILE A 254 3.88 0.08 10.24
N LEU A 255 4.10 -0.60 11.38
CA LEU A 255 3.36 -1.81 11.73
C LEU A 255 1.85 -1.55 11.91
N GLY A 256 1.47 -0.32 12.29
CA GLY A 256 0.08 0.09 12.36
C GLY A 256 -0.56 0.06 10.98
N SER A 257 0.01 0.79 10.00
CA SER A 257 -0.51 0.81 8.62
C SER A 257 -0.60 -0.58 8.01
N ILE A 258 0.39 -1.45 8.26
CA ILE A 258 0.37 -2.85 7.80
C ILE A 258 -0.79 -3.61 8.45
N PHE A 259 -0.94 -3.52 9.77
CA PHE A 259 -2.02 -4.19 10.49
C PHE A 259 -3.41 -3.70 10.03
N GLY A 260 -3.56 -2.38 9.86
CA GLY A 260 -4.82 -1.81 9.36
C GLY A 260 -5.19 -2.34 7.98
N ALA A 261 -4.23 -2.40 7.06
CA ALA A 261 -4.45 -2.96 5.72
C ALA A 261 -4.84 -4.45 5.78
N ILE A 262 -4.15 -5.26 6.58
CA ILE A 262 -4.46 -6.69 6.74
C ILE A 262 -5.87 -6.84 7.33
N PHE A 263 -6.13 -6.21 8.47
CA PHE A 263 -7.36 -6.38 9.22
C PHE A 263 -8.59 -5.92 8.43
N LEU A 264 -8.52 -4.72 7.86
CA LEU A 264 -9.66 -4.13 7.16
C LEU A 264 -9.92 -4.79 5.79
N THR A 265 -8.90 -5.33 5.13
CA THR A 265 -9.11 -6.11 3.90
C THR A 265 -9.70 -7.49 4.21
N TRP A 266 -9.34 -8.08 5.33
CA TRP A 266 -9.83 -9.42 5.71
C TRP A 266 -11.20 -9.38 6.40
N LEU A 267 -11.53 -8.27 7.06
CA LEU A 267 -12.76 -8.13 7.85
C LEU A 267 -14.05 -8.35 7.05
N PRO A 268 -14.25 -7.76 5.83
CA PRO A 268 -15.43 -8.03 5.02
C PRO A 268 -15.55 -9.50 4.62
N GLU A 269 -14.43 -10.21 4.51
CA GLU A 269 -14.40 -11.63 4.17
C GLU A 269 -14.86 -12.50 5.35
N ILE A 270 -14.42 -12.18 6.57
CA ILE A 270 -14.92 -12.82 7.78
C ILE A 270 -16.44 -12.62 7.92
N LEU A 271 -16.94 -11.42 7.60
CA LEU A 271 -18.36 -11.08 7.67
C LEU A 271 -19.18 -11.61 6.49
N ARG A 272 -18.58 -12.35 5.57
CA ARG A 272 -19.24 -12.88 4.36
C ARG A 272 -20.42 -13.81 4.70
N PHE A 273 -20.37 -14.50 5.85
CA PHE A 273 -21.47 -15.34 6.30
C PHE A 273 -22.77 -14.55 6.63
N ILE A 274 -22.66 -13.19 6.82
CA ILE A 274 -23.78 -12.29 7.02
C ILE A 274 -24.02 -11.44 5.75
N SER A 275 -24.12 -12.07 4.60
CA SER A 275 -24.00 -11.52 3.23
C SER A 275 -24.64 -10.12 3.02
N GLU A 276 -25.84 -9.86 3.52
CA GLU A 276 -26.59 -8.61 3.27
C GLU A 276 -26.15 -7.44 4.14
N TYR A 277 -25.71 -7.69 5.38
CA TYR A 277 -25.38 -6.64 6.35
C TYR A 277 -23.89 -6.38 6.54
N ARG A 278 -23.02 -7.09 5.82
CA ARG A 278 -21.56 -7.02 6.01
C ARG A 278 -21.00 -5.61 5.95
N TYR A 279 -21.46 -4.76 5.02
CA TYR A 279 -20.98 -3.38 4.88
C TYR A 279 -21.48 -2.47 5.99
N ILE A 280 -22.71 -2.71 6.49
CA ILE A 280 -23.27 -1.96 7.62
C ILE A 280 -22.48 -2.30 8.89
N ILE A 281 -22.25 -3.59 9.14
CA ILE A 281 -21.46 -4.05 10.30
C ILE A 281 -20.02 -3.54 10.22
N TYR A 282 -19.41 -3.59 9.03
CA TYR A 282 -18.09 -3.03 8.77
C TYR A 282 -18.04 -1.53 9.14
N GLY A 283 -19.01 -0.73 8.68
CA GLY A 283 -19.07 0.71 8.97
C GLY A 283 -19.27 0.98 10.47
N ILE A 284 -20.19 0.27 11.14
CA ILE A 284 -20.43 0.41 12.58
C ILE A 284 -19.18 0.03 13.38
N LEU A 285 -18.55 -1.08 13.06
CA LEU A 285 -17.33 -1.54 13.73
C LEU A 285 -16.20 -0.53 13.58
N LEU A 286 -16.07 0.07 12.41
CA LEU A 286 -15.09 1.12 12.12
C LEU A 286 -15.34 2.36 13.01
N ILE A 287 -16.60 2.82 13.10
CA ILE A 287 -16.98 3.95 13.95
C ILE A 287 -16.67 3.64 15.42
N ILE A 288 -17.04 2.46 15.92
CA ILE A 288 -16.79 2.07 17.31
C ILE A 288 -15.28 2.06 17.62
N ILE A 289 -14.47 1.46 16.74
CA ILE A 289 -13.03 1.37 16.98
C ILE A 289 -12.38 2.76 16.95
N MET A 290 -12.76 3.62 16.01
CA MET A 290 -12.23 4.99 15.94
C MET A 290 -12.71 5.84 17.12
N ALA A 291 -13.92 5.64 17.63
CA ALA A 291 -14.41 6.32 18.82
C ALA A 291 -13.67 5.91 20.10
N VAL A 292 -13.33 4.61 20.23
CA VAL A 292 -12.63 4.07 21.41
C VAL A 292 -11.12 4.33 21.35
N ARG A 293 -10.51 4.33 20.13
CA ARG A 293 -9.08 4.53 19.93
C ARG A 293 -8.78 5.44 18.71
N PRO A 294 -8.90 6.77 18.88
CA PRO A 294 -8.66 7.72 17.80
C PRO A 294 -7.20 7.75 17.30
N GLN A 295 -6.26 7.21 18.09
CA GLN A 295 -4.83 7.12 17.74
C GLN A 295 -4.47 5.87 16.93
N GLY A 296 -5.46 5.01 16.63
CA GLY A 296 -5.26 3.73 15.95
C GLY A 296 -5.03 2.56 16.93
N ILE A 297 -5.06 1.34 16.38
CA ILE A 297 -4.93 0.10 17.21
C ILE A 297 -3.50 -0.09 17.71
N ILE A 298 -2.51 0.18 16.86
CA ILE A 298 -1.08 0.03 17.19
C ILE A 298 -0.45 1.41 17.36
N ASP A 299 -0.40 1.88 18.61
CA ASP A 299 0.22 3.14 18.99
C ASP A 299 1.70 2.95 19.36
N ALA A 300 2.51 4.03 19.19
CA ALA A 300 3.92 4.06 19.59
C ALA A 300 4.10 3.77 21.09
N HIS A 301 3.12 4.10 21.92
CA HIS A 301 3.10 3.82 23.36
C HIS A 301 3.03 2.32 23.65
N LEU A 302 2.23 1.57 22.90
CA LEU A 302 2.13 0.12 23.03
C LEU A 302 3.47 -0.57 22.70
N ILE A 303 4.12 -0.13 21.62
CA ILE A 303 5.42 -0.71 21.20
C ILE A 303 6.51 -0.42 22.23
N LYS A 304 6.54 0.81 22.79
CA LYS A 304 7.48 1.15 23.88
C LYS A 304 7.23 0.31 25.14
N LYS A 305 5.97 0.05 25.48
CA LYS A 305 5.58 -0.77 26.65
C LYS A 305 6.01 -2.24 26.48
N PHE A 306 5.87 -2.79 25.26
CA PHE A 306 6.34 -4.15 24.95
C PHE A 306 7.87 -4.25 24.93
N LYS A 307 8.58 -3.25 24.39
CA LYS A 307 10.06 -3.21 24.46
C LYS A 307 10.56 -3.14 25.90
N ARG A 308 9.95 -2.30 26.75
CA ARG A 308 10.35 -2.15 28.15
C ARG A 308 10.13 -3.42 28.98
N LYS A 309 9.04 -4.18 28.72
CA LYS A 309 8.82 -5.49 29.35
C LYS A 309 9.86 -6.54 28.96
N ARG A 310 10.40 -6.46 27.74
CA ARG A 310 11.42 -7.40 27.25
C ARG A 310 12.80 -7.13 27.88
N THR A 311 13.16 -5.86 28.07
CA THR A 311 14.43 -5.46 28.73
C THR A 311 14.43 -5.86 30.20
N VAL A 312 13.35 -5.59 30.94
CA VAL A 312 13.22 -5.96 32.36
C VAL A 312 13.25 -7.47 32.57
N LYS A 313 12.72 -8.26 31.64
CA LYS A 313 12.79 -9.74 31.70
C LYS A 313 14.18 -10.28 31.35
N GLY A 314 14.96 -9.58 30.52
CA GLY A 314 16.35 -9.93 30.20
C GLY A 314 17.31 -9.69 31.38
N ASP A 315 17.13 -8.58 32.09
CA ASP A 315 17.96 -8.21 33.23
C ASP A 315 17.72 -9.10 34.46
N VAL A 316 16.48 -9.61 34.64
CA VAL A 316 16.15 -10.55 35.73
C VAL A 316 16.80 -11.93 35.51
N VAL A 317 16.93 -12.37 34.25
CA VAL A 317 17.55 -13.65 33.90
C VAL A 317 19.08 -13.60 34.02
N HIS A 318 19.71 -12.46 33.80
CA HIS A 318 21.16 -12.31 33.97
C HIS A 318 21.57 -11.99 35.42
N GLY A 319 20.70 -11.37 36.21
CA GLY A 319 20.97 -11.05 37.62
C GLY A 319 20.93 -12.27 38.55
N SER A 320 20.27 -13.39 38.18
CA SER A 320 20.22 -14.61 38.96
C SER A 320 21.43 -15.54 38.78
N ARG A 321 22.23 -15.33 37.72
CA ARG A 321 23.40 -16.16 37.42
C ARG A 321 24.68 -15.73 38.13
N ASN A 322 24.72 -14.55 38.75
CA ASN A 322 25.89 -14.00 39.45
C ASN A 322 25.81 -14.06 40.98
N LYS A 323 24.86 -14.81 41.53
CA LYS A 323 24.75 -14.97 43.00
C LYS A 323 25.14 -16.36 43.54
N GLU A 324 25.72 -17.23 42.74
CA GLU A 324 26.16 -18.56 43.17
C GLU A 324 27.68 -18.76 43.23
N HIS A 325 28.46 -17.69 43.26
CA HIS A 325 29.91 -17.77 43.50
C HIS A 325 30.32 -16.69 44.51
N PHE A 326 29.99 -16.86 45.75
CA PHE A 326 30.74 -16.39 46.92
C PHE A 326 30.42 -17.29 48.11
#